data_a2a16c05f662fa32b1e02b608a569ddd
#
_entry.id   a2a16c05f662fa32b1e02b608a569ddd
#
_cell.length_a   1.000
_cell.length_b   1.000
_cell.length_c   1.000
_cell.angle_alpha   90.00
_cell.angle_beta   90.00
_cell.angle_gamma   90.00
#
_symmetry.space_group_name_H-M   'P 1'
#
loop_
_entity.id
_entity.type
_entity.pdbx_description
1 polymer ?
#
loop_
_entity_poly.entity_id
_entity_poly.type
_entity_poly.pdbx_seq_one_letter_code
_entity_poly.pdbx_strand_id
1 'polypeptide(L)'
;WEFNNKHLVYVPLSGNWADEYITDGYVLYDQLLRVWALKSYNHFAKSDAIEQKTNQIIRQIEINFMPETGGEKYHERAYKEVDFAEFMPCSFSPSGYKIQFDAFANALAVILNIGTEEFQNKLINYTQTLASETQLGLLPAFWPPVFESDVHWHLLKNNCRYEFRNYPYEFHNGGTW
;
A
#
# COMPACT_ATOMS: atom_id res chain seq x y z
N TRP A 1 13.25 5.92 -4.66
CA TRP A 1 14.60 5.72 -4.70
C TRP A 1 15.08 4.63 -3.76
N GLU A 2 15.94 3.75 -4.28
CA GLU A 2 16.39 2.56 -3.57
C GLU A 2 17.66 2.90 -2.80
N PHE A 3 17.51 3.35 -1.54
CA PHE A 3 18.62 3.75 -0.67
C PHE A 3 19.20 2.59 0.17
N ASN A 4 18.64 1.40 0.00
CA ASN A 4 18.99 0.25 0.82
C ASN A 4 19.16 -1.00 -0.06
N ASN A 5 19.78 -2.01 0.50
CA ASN A 5 20.00 -3.30 -0.15
C ASN A 5 18.80 -4.27 -0.02
N LYS A 6 17.64 -3.79 0.44
CA LYS A 6 16.44 -4.60 0.65
C LYS A 6 15.41 -4.45 -0.48
N HIS A 7 15.77 -3.79 -1.58
CA HIS A 7 15.04 -3.74 -2.85
C HIS A 7 13.75 -2.90 -2.89
N LEU A 8 13.25 -2.35 -1.79
CA LEU A 8 12.10 -1.45 -1.81
C LEU A 8 12.52 0.00 -2.08
N VAL A 9 11.68 0.75 -2.78
CA VAL A 9 11.89 2.18 -3.03
C VAL A 9 11.20 3.02 -1.97
N TYR A 10 11.86 4.08 -1.53
CA TYR A 10 11.31 5.04 -0.60
C TYR A 10 10.60 6.17 -1.36
N VAL A 11 9.37 6.47 -0.97
CA VAL A 11 8.53 7.53 -1.54
C VAL A 11 8.38 8.64 -0.50
N PRO A 12 8.77 9.87 -0.80
CA PRO A 12 8.54 10.98 0.12
C PRO A 12 7.05 11.31 0.22
N LEU A 13 6.65 11.98 1.29
CA LEU A 13 5.29 12.51 1.43
C LEU A 13 4.94 13.35 0.20
N SER A 14 3.72 13.22 -0.30
CA SER A 14 3.26 13.80 -1.56
C SER A 14 4.00 13.32 -2.82
N GLY A 15 4.64 12.17 -2.76
CA GLY A 15 5.48 11.66 -3.85
C GLY A 15 4.83 10.62 -4.77
N ASN A 16 3.54 10.31 -4.60
CA ASN A 16 2.82 9.34 -5.42
C ASN A 16 1.47 9.90 -5.94
N TRP A 17 0.61 9.04 -6.49
CA TRP A 17 -0.69 9.42 -7.05
C TRP A 17 -1.62 10.07 -6.02
N ALA A 18 -1.52 9.69 -4.75
CA ALA A 18 -2.27 10.26 -3.64
C ALA A 18 -1.43 11.32 -2.92
N ASP A 19 -0.97 12.32 -3.66
CA ASP A 19 -0.03 13.35 -3.19
C ASP A 19 -0.58 14.23 -2.05
N GLU A 20 -1.89 14.26 -1.89
CA GLU A 20 -2.59 14.97 -0.82
C GLU A 20 -2.87 14.09 0.40
N TYR A 21 -2.45 12.82 0.36
CA TYR A 21 -2.72 11.87 1.44
C TYR A 21 -1.50 11.61 2.33
N ILE A 22 -1.69 10.78 3.35
CA ILE A 22 -0.68 10.52 4.38
C ILE A 22 0.43 9.56 3.94
N THR A 23 0.34 8.97 2.75
CA THR A 23 1.26 7.94 2.27
C THR A 23 2.67 8.47 2.06
N ASP A 24 3.63 7.85 2.74
CA ASP A 24 5.06 8.06 2.57
C ASP A 24 5.85 6.82 3.01
N GLY A 25 7.13 6.82 2.78
CA GLY A 25 8.01 5.73 3.15
C GLY A 25 8.04 4.64 2.11
N TYR A 26 7.87 3.41 2.51
CA TYR A 26 7.73 2.27 1.61
C TYR A 26 6.25 2.09 1.30
N VAL A 27 5.79 2.74 0.23
CA VAL A 27 4.38 2.76 -0.19
C VAL A 27 4.07 1.54 -1.04
N LEU A 28 3.06 0.76 -0.65
CA LEU A 28 2.69 -0.51 -1.30
C LEU A 28 2.39 -0.33 -2.78
N TYR A 29 1.61 0.69 -3.14
CA TYR A 29 1.24 0.98 -4.53
C TYR A 29 2.47 1.14 -5.43
N ASP A 30 3.46 1.92 -5.01
CA ASP A 30 4.66 2.18 -5.78
C ASP A 30 5.55 0.94 -5.93
N GLN A 31 5.61 0.08 -4.88
CA GLN A 31 6.31 -1.20 -4.99
C GLN A 31 5.65 -2.11 -6.02
N LEU A 32 4.32 -2.19 -6.01
CA LEU A 32 3.55 -3.03 -6.93
C LEU A 32 3.60 -2.50 -8.38
N LEU A 33 3.54 -1.19 -8.57
CA LEU A 33 3.79 -0.58 -9.90
C LEU A 33 5.18 -0.95 -10.43
N ARG A 34 6.18 -0.92 -9.58
CA ARG A 34 7.54 -1.33 -9.95
C ARG A 34 7.61 -2.81 -10.35
N VAL A 35 6.96 -3.68 -9.60
CA VAL A 35 6.85 -5.11 -9.95
C VAL A 35 6.17 -5.28 -11.30
N TRP A 36 5.05 -4.58 -11.53
CA TRP A 36 4.34 -4.62 -12.80
C TRP A 36 5.20 -4.15 -13.97
N ALA A 37 5.88 -3.02 -13.81
CA ALA A 37 6.78 -2.48 -14.83
C ALA A 37 7.92 -3.47 -15.17
N LEU A 38 8.55 -4.06 -14.15
CA LEU A 38 9.64 -5.02 -14.36
C LEU A 38 9.15 -6.32 -15.00
N LYS A 39 8.00 -6.87 -14.58
CA LYS A 39 7.39 -8.04 -15.23
C LYS A 39 7.06 -7.75 -16.69
N SER A 40 6.46 -6.58 -16.98
CA SER A 40 6.09 -6.16 -18.33
C SER A 40 7.33 -5.97 -19.22
N TYR A 41 8.36 -5.31 -18.71
CA TYR A 41 9.62 -5.15 -19.44
C TYR A 41 10.29 -6.50 -19.69
N ASN A 42 10.35 -7.38 -18.69
CA ASN A 42 10.99 -8.68 -18.82
C ASN A 42 10.24 -9.64 -19.75
N HIS A 43 8.96 -9.39 -20.01
CA HIS A 43 8.23 -10.15 -21.04
C HIS A 43 8.93 -10.04 -22.41
N PHE A 44 9.54 -8.89 -22.71
CA PHE A 44 10.30 -8.65 -23.94
C PHE A 44 11.80 -8.90 -23.78
N ALA A 45 12.39 -8.44 -22.68
CA ALA A 45 13.84 -8.48 -22.45
C ALA A 45 14.39 -9.89 -22.19
N LYS A 46 13.57 -10.77 -21.59
CA LYS A 46 13.93 -12.17 -21.23
C LYS A 46 15.24 -12.26 -20.42
N SER A 47 15.40 -11.37 -19.45
CA SER A 47 16.60 -11.25 -18.62
C SER A 47 16.41 -11.92 -17.28
N ASP A 48 17.23 -12.92 -16.97
CA ASP A 48 17.24 -13.61 -15.68
C ASP A 48 17.55 -12.63 -14.51
N ALA A 49 18.40 -11.64 -14.76
CA ALA A 49 18.73 -10.63 -13.74
C ALA A 49 17.52 -9.78 -13.36
N ILE A 50 16.67 -9.43 -14.33
CA ILE A 50 15.41 -8.68 -14.07
C ILE A 50 14.41 -9.57 -13.36
N GLU A 51 14.30 -10.83 -13.75
CA GLU A 51 13.43 -11.79 -13.07
C GLU A 51 13.84 -11.98 -11.62
N GLN A 52 15.12 -12.22 -11.35
CA GLN A 52 15.65 -12.33 -10.00
C GLN A 52 15.37 -11.08 -9.16
N LYS A 53 15.62 -9.89 -9.72
CA LYS A 53 15.32 -8.62 -9.03
C LYS A 53 13.84 -8.48 -8.73
N THR A 54 12.98 -8.82 -9.66
CA THR A 54 11.52 -8.77 -9.48
C THR A 54 11.07 -9.69 -8.35
N ASN A 55 11.58 -10.92 -8.32
CA ASN A 55 11.26 -11.89 -7.28
C ASN A 55 11.77 -11.45 -5.90
N GLN A 56 12.93 -10.78 -5.82
CA GLN A 56 13.44 -10.19 -4.58
C GLN A 56 12.52 -9.05 -4.07
N ILE A 57 12.01 -8.20 -4.97
CA ILE A 57 11.06 -7.14 -4.61
C ILE A 57 9.75 -7.75 -4.10
N ILE A 58 9.19 -8.73 -4.81
CA ILE A 58 7.98 -9.44 -4.39
C ILE A 58 8.17 -10.03 -3.00
N ARG A 59 9.28 -10.73 -2.78
CA ARG A 59 9.59 -11.33 -1.47
C ARG A 59 9.63 -10.27 -0.37
N GLN A 60 10.19 -9.08 -0.62
CA GLN A 60 10.22 -7.99 0.36
C GLN A 60 8.83 -7.38 0.61
N ILE A 61 7.98 -7.33 -0.41
CA ILE A 61 6.57 -6.94 -0.24
C ILE A 61 5.87 -7.93 0.69
N GLU A 62 5.97 -9.23 0.41
CA GLU A 62 5.36 -10.28 1.24
C GLU A 62 5.86 -10.23 2.69
N ILE A 63 7.16 -10.09 2.90
CA ILE A 63 7.77 -10.01 4.24
C ILE A 63 7.22 -8.84 5.05
N ASN A 64 7.03 -7.68 4.44
CA ASN A 64 6.74 -6.44 5.17
C ASN A 64 5.26 -6.02 5.14
N PHE A 65 4.46 -6.50 4.20
CA PHE A 65 3.06 -6.08 4.03
C PHE A 65 2.03 -7.20 4.28
N MET A 66 2.47 -8.42 4.52
CA MET A 66 1.57 -9.55 4.77
C MET A 66 1.77 -10.15 6.16
N PRO A 67 0.71 -10.76 6.74
CA PRO A 67 0.81 -11.45 8.02
C PRO A 67 1.72 -12.68 7.91
N GLU A 68 2.34 -13.05 9.03
CA GLU A 68 3.02 -14.32 9.26
C GLU A 68 4.10 -14.73 8.23
N THR A 69 4.51 -13.83 7.35
CA THR A 69 5.56 -14.12 6.38
C THR A 69 6.92 -14.12 7.05
N GLY A 70 7.63 -15.24 6.99
CA GLY A 70 8.99 -15.36 7.53
C GLY A 70 9.99 -14.48 6.77
N GLY A 71 10.99 -13.96 7.46
CA GLY A 71 12.05 -13.12 6.91
C GLY A 71 12.34 -11.89 7.78
N GLU A 72 13.47 -11.23 7.50
CA GLU A 72 13.86 -10.01 8.22
C GLU A 72 13.01 -8.82 7.81
N LYS A 73 12.29 -8.24 8.76
CA LYS A 73 11.45 -7.05 8.56
C LYS A 73 12.30 -5.78 8.50
N TYR A 74 11.83 -4.78 7.76
CA TYR A 74 12.44 -3.45 7.79
C TYR A 74 12.28 -2.79 9.17
N HIS A 75 11.12 -2.99 9.79
CA HIS A 75 10.78 -2.42 11.09
C HIS A 75 10.07 -3.48 11.95
N GLU A 76 10.84 -4.39 12.51
CA GLU A 76 10.35 -5.56 13.27
C GLU A 76 9.36 -5.19 14.39
N ARG A 77 9.66 -4.11 15.14
CA ARG A 77 8.79 -3.66 16.23
C ARG A 77 7.45 -3.17 15.71
N ALA A 78 7.47 -2.26 14.73
CA ALA A 78 6.24 -1.73 14.15
C ALA A 78 5.40 -2.82 13.47
N TYR A 79 6.05 -3.77 12.80
CA TYR A 79 5.38 -4.91 12.19
C TYR A 79 4.58 -5.74 13.20
N LYS A 80 5.11 -5.96 14.41
CA LYS A 80 4.42 -6.71 15.47
C LYS A 80 3.22 -5.98 16.08
N GLU A 81 3.15 -4.66 15.90
CA GLU A 81 2.06 -3.83 16.41
C GLU A 81 0.90 -3.70 15.41
N VAL A 82 1.07 -4.17 14.16
CA VAL A 82 0.04 -4.08 13.10
C VAL A 82 -0.85 -5.32 13.12
N ASP A 83 -2.15 -5.08 13.06
CA ASP A 83 -3.13 -6.12 12.75
C ASP A 83 -3.25 -6.27 11.21
N PHE A 84 -2.63 -7.30 10.66
CA PHE A 84 -2.69 -7.64 9.23
C PHE A 84 -3.89 -8.56 8.94
N ALA A 85 -5.08 -8.18 9.33
CA ALA A 85 -6.21 -9.12 9.31
C ALA A 85 -6.57 -9.63 7.89
N GLU A 86 -6.84 -8.72 6.95
CA GLU A 86 -7.48 -9.11 5.68
C GLU A 86 -6.89 -8.43 4.43
N PHE A 87 -6.02 -7.43 4.60
CA PHE A 87 -5.43 -6.66 3.49
C PHE A 87 -4.01 -6.20 3.80
N MET A 88 -3.31 -5.73 2.78
CA MET A 88 -1.99 -5.12 2.91
C MET A 88 -2.13 -3.64 3.28
N PRO A 89 -1.44 -3.13 4.32
CA PRO A 89 -1.46 -1.71 4.69
C PRO A 89 -0.84 -0.84 3.59
N CYS A 90 -1.27 0.43 3.48
CA CYS A 90 -0.85 1.30 2.40
C CYS A 90 0.65 1.64 2.41
N SER A 91 1.27 1.78 3.57
CA SER A 91 2.71 2.08 3.66
C SER A 91 3.29 1.81 5.04
N PHE A 92 4.61 1.81 5.11
CA PHE A 92 5.35 1.91 6.37
C PHE A 92 6.59 2.77 6.21
N SER A 93 7.05 3.34 7.32
CA SER A 93 8.24 4.19 7.41
C SER A 93 8.97 3.91 8.74
N PRO A 94 10.10 4.56 9.04
CA PRO A 94 10.72 4.46 10.36
C PRO A 94 9.82 4.84 11.53
N SER A 95 8.73 5.60 11.29
CA SER A 95 7.75 5.96 12.31
C SER A 95 6.65 4.93 12.52
N GLY A 96 6.59 3.88 11.72
CA GLY A 96 5.59 2.81 11.83
C GLY A 96 4.79 2.60 10.55
N TYR A 97 3.69 1.85 10.68
CA TYR A 97 2.78 1.54 9.58
C TYR A 97 1.64 2.55 9.50
N LYS A 98 1.21 2.83 8.28
CA LYS A 98 -0.07 3.47 7.96
C LYS A 98 -1.00 2.36 7.48
N ILE A 99 -1.97 2.04 8.32
CA ILE A 99 -2.77 0.81 8.23
C ILE A 99 -3.95 0.89 7.26
N GLN A 100 -4.13 2.03 6.60
CA GLN A 100 -5.24 2.20 5.68
C GLN A 100 -5.15 1.20 4.53
N PHE A 101 -6.30 0.61 4.19
CA PHE A 101 -6.49 -0.11 2.94
C PHE A 101 -6.35 0.88 1.77
N ASP A 102 -5.43 0.61 0.86
CA ASP A 102 -5.30 1.31 -0.43
C ASP A 102 -5.97 0.45 -1.49
N ALA A 103 -7.09 0.91 -2.05
CA ALA A 103 -7.86 0.14 -3.02
C ALA A 103 -7.07 -0.21 -4.28
N PHE A 104 -6.29 0.75 -4.79
CA PHE A 104 -5.47 0.52 -6.00
C PHE A 104 -4.32 -0.43 -5.74
N ALA A 105 -3.62 -0.26 -4.60
CA ALA A 105 -2.52 -1.14 -4.24
C ALA A 105 -3.00 -2.58 -4.05
N ASN A 106 -4.06 -2.77 -3.28
CA ASN A 106 -4.57 -4.10 -3.01
C ASN A 106 -5.18 -4.77 -4.26
N ALA A 107 -5.83 -4.01 -5.16
CA ALA A 107 -6.24 -4.53 -6.47
C ALA A 107 -5.04 -4.97 -7.32
N LEU A 108 -3.96 -4.18 -7.36
CA LEU A 108 -2.72 -4.55 -8.06
C LEU A 108 -2.08 -5.80 -7.46
N ALA A 109 -2.12 -5.97 -6.13
CA ALA A 109 -1.60 -7.18 -5.49
C ALA A 109 -2.31 -8.44 -6.00
N VAL A 110 -3.64 -8.41 -6.14
CA VAL A 110 -4.41 -9.52 -6.72
C VAL A 110 -4.05 -9.72 -8.20
N ILE A 111 -4.04 -8.66 -9.02
CA ILE A 111 -3.73 -8.72 -10.45
C ILE A 111 -2.32 -9.31 -10.71
N LEU A 112 -1.37 -8.96 -9.85
CA LEU A 112 0.03 -9.39 -9.98
C LEU A 112 0.30 -10.75 -9.31
N ASN A 113 -0.73 -11.34 -8.68
CA ASN A 113 -0.66 -12.61 -7.96
C ASN A 113 0.38 -12.58 -6.83
N ILE A 114 0.28 -11.56 -5.95
CA ILE A 114 1.14 -11.40 -4.79
C ILE A 114 0.52 -12.09 -3.57
N GLY A 115 1.32 -12.86 -2.86
CA GLY A 115 0.89 -13.63 -1.69
C GLY A 115 0.26 -14.97 -2.04
N THR A 116 -0.29 -15.64 -1.03
CA THR A 116 -0.94 -16.94 -1.19
C THR A 116 -2.38 -16.81 -1.71
N GLU A 117 -2.89 -17.86 -2.35
CA GLU A 117 -4.29 -17.91 -2.80
C GLU A 117 -5.27 -17.67 -1.64
N GLU A 118 -5.00 -18.21 -0.46
CA GLU A 118 -5.81 -17.99 0.73
C GLU A 118 -5.87 -16.50 1.10
N PHE A 119 -4.72 -15.82 1.10
CA PHE A 119 -4.67 -14.39 1.40
C PHE A 119 -5.39 -13.57 0.34
N GLN A 120 -5.23 -13.88 -0.93
CA GLN A 120 -5.92 -13.20 -2.03
C GLN A 120 -7.45 -13.36 -1.92
N ASN A 121 -7.93 -14.54 -1.54
CA ASN A 121 -9.36 -14.77 -1.32
C ASN A 121 -9.90 -13.93 -0.13
N LYS A 122 -9.14 -13.82 0.97
CA LYS A 122 -9.49 -12.93 2.09
C LYS A 122 -9.56 -11.48 1.63
N LEU A 123 -8.56 -11.02 0.87
CA LEU A 123 -8.49 -9.66 0.33
C LEU A 123 -9.66 -9.34 -0.61
N ILE A 124 -10.04 -10.27 -1.50
CA ILE A 124 -11.18 -10.13 -2.39
C ILE A 124 -12.49 -10.04 -1.58
N ASN A 125 -12.67 -10.90 -0.59
CA ASN A 125 -13.84 -10.88 0.29
C ASN A 125 -13.95 -9.56 1.07
N TYR A 126 -12.84 -9.10 1.65
CA TYR A 126 -12.78 -7.80 2.32
C TYR A 126 -13.20 -6.66 1.37
N THR A 127 -12.64 -6.65 0.16
CA THR A 127 -12.94 -5.64 -0.87
C THR A 127 -14.43 -5.64 -1.24
N GLN A 128 -15.04 -6.81 -1.42
CA GLN A 128 -16.47 -6.94 -1.72
C GLN A 128 -17.35 -6.46 -0.55
N THR A 129 -16.99 -6.82 0.68
CA THR A 129 -17.67 -6.38 1.89
C THR A 129 -17.63 -4.86 2.00
N LEU A 130 -16.44 -4.27 1.89
CA LEU A 130 -16.25 -2.82 1.95
C LEU A 130 -17.07 -2.09 0.87
N ALA A 131 -17.06 -2.59 -0.37
CA ALA A 131 -17.87 -2.01 -1.45
C ALA A 131 -19.38 -2.07 -1.14
N SER A 132 -19.85 -3.17 -0.52
CA SER A 132 -21.28 -3.32 -0.17
C SER A 132 -21.74 -2.37 0.94
N GLU A 133 -20.82 -1.91 1.79
CA GLU A 133 -21.09 -0.97 2.89
C GLU A 133 -21.13 0.48 2.44
N THR A 134 -20.61 0.81 1.26
CA THR A 134 -20.63 2.15 0.71
C THR A 134 -21.96 2.46 0.02
N GLN A 135 -22.40 3.72 0.07
CA GLN A 135 -23.69 4.15 -0.51
C GLN A 135 -23.83 3.86 -2.01
N LEU A 136 -22.72 3.87 -2.74
CA LEU A 136 -22.72 3.71 -4.21
C LEU A 136 -22.23 2.33 -4.66
N GLY A 137 -21.89 1.44 -3.73
CA GLY A 137 -21.25 0.17 -4.09
C GLY A 137 -19.85 0.32 -4.67
N LEU A 138 -19.20 1.47 -4.43
CA LEU A 138 -17.86 1.79 -4.92
C LEU A 138 -16.84 1.70 -3.79
N LEU A 139 -15.61 1.34 -4.14
CA LEU A 139 -14.52 1.30 -3.16
C LEU A 139 -14.04 2.73 -2.84
N PRO A 140 -13.80 3.05 -1.56
CA PRO A 140 -13.08 4.25 -1.19
C PRO A 140 -11.61 4.13 -1.62
N ALA A 141 -10.98 5.26 -1.93
CA ALA A 141 -9.56 5.29 -2.31
C ALA A 141 -8.68 4.71 -1.20
N PHE A 142 -8.90 5.18 0.03
CA PHE A 142 -8.28 4.64 1.24
C PHE A 142 -9.32 4.43 2.36
N TRP A 143 -9.11 3.38 3.20
CA TRP A 143 -10.04 3.04 4.27
C TRP A 143 -9.31 2.41 5.48
N PRO A 144 -9.69 2.70 6.75
CA PRO A 144 -10.70 3.69 7.16
C PRO A 144 -10.23 5.13 6.96
N PRO A 145 -11.15 6.12 6.97
CA PRO A 145 -10.78 7.53 6.94
C PRO A 145 -9.92 7.93 8.14
N VAL A 146 -9.04 8.89 7.94
CA VAL A 146 -8.25 9.55 8.99
C VAL A 146 -9.08 10.70 9.55
N PHE A 147 -9.33 10.70 10.85
CA PHE A 147 -10.11 11.72 11.55
C PHE A 147 -9.20 12.74 12.23
N GLU A 148 -9.76 13.88 12.65
CA GLU A 148 -9.02 14.93 13.36
C GLU A 148 -8.36 14.47 14.67
N SER A 149 -8.88 13.41 15.28
CA SER A 149 -8.33 12.77 16.48
C SER A 149 -7.12 11.87 16.19
N ASP A 150 -6.89 11.49 14.94
CA ASP A 150 -5.84 10.55 14.57
C ASP A 150 -4.46 11.22 14.53
N VAL A 151 -3.46 10.46 14.92
CA VAL A 151 -2.06 10.92 14.95
C VAL A 151 -1.56 11.41 13.59
N HIS A 152 -2.12 10.88 12.50
CA HIS A 152 -1.73 11.25 11.13
C HIS A 152 -2.52 12.45 10.56
N TRP A 153 -3.53 12.97 11.27
CA TRP A 153 -4.34 14.11 10.79
C TRP A 153 -3.50 15.32 10.41
N HIS A 154 -2.45 15.60 11.17
CA HIS A 154 -1.57 16.73 10.90
C HIS A 154 -0.87 16.65 9.54
N LEU A 155 -0.63 15.44 9.02
CA LEU A 155 -0.04 15.23 7.69
C LEU A 155 -1.04 15.63 6.60
N LEU A 156 -2.30 15.18 6.70
CA LEU A 156 -3.38 15.60 5.80
C LEU A 156 -3.57 17.11 5.80
N LYS A 157 -3.66 17.70 6.99
CA LYS A 157 -3.85 19.15 7.15
C LYS A 157 -2.73 19.94 6.49
N ASN A 158 -1.49 19.49 6.58
CA ASN A 158 -0.35 20.17 5.97
C ASN A 158 -0.33 20.04 4.44
N ASN A 159 -0.68 18.88 3.91
CA ASN A 159 -0.71 18.64 2.46
C ASN A 159 -1.84 19.38 1.79
N CYS A 160 -3.01 19.48 2.44
CA CYS A 160 -4.22 20.05 1.88
C CYS A 160 -4.46 21.54 2.23
N ARG A 161 -3.43 22.23 2.72
CA ARG A 161 -3.59 23.56 3.28
C ARG A 161 -4.01 24.67 2.29
N TYR A 162 -3.86 24.44 0.97
CA TYR A 162 -4.12 25.47 -0.03
C TYR A 162 -5.53 25.43 -0.60
N GLU A 163 -5.92 24.34 -1.28
CA GLU A 163 -7.16 24.29 -2.05
C GLU A 163 -8.02 23.09 -1.68
N PHE A 164 -7.41 21.93 -1.40
CA PHE A 164 -8.12 20.71 -1.08
C PHE A 164 -8.03 20.39 0.41
N ARG A 165 -9.09 19.85 0.92
CA ARG A 165 -9.13 19.31 2.27
C ARG A 165 -9.70 17.92 2.20
N ASN A 166 -8.87 16.93 2.45
CA ASN A 166 -9.28 15.55 2.62
C ASN A 166 -9.99 15.36 3.97
N TYR A 167 -11.17 15.93 4.11
CA TYR A 167 -12.01 15.61 5.27
C TYR A 167 -12.39 14.12 5.22
N PRO A 168 -12.72 13.50 6.39
CA PRO A 168 -13.21 12.14 6.38
C PRO A 168 -14.35 11.95 5.38
N TYR A 169 -14.24 10.89 4.57
CA TYR A 169 -15.14 10.53 3.46
C TYR A 169 -15.05 11.40 2.20
N GLU A 170 -14.05 12.25 2.11
CA GLU A 170 -13.81 13.07 0.92
C GLU A 170 -12.48 12.69 0.25
N PHE A 171 -12.41 12.84 -1.07
CA PHE A 171 -11.21 12.59 -1.89
C PHE A 171 -10.49 11.29 -1.49
N HIS A 172 -9.17 11.35 -1.26
CA HIS A 172 -8.38 10.20 -0.84
C HIS A 172 -8.76 9.68 0.56
N ASN A 173 -9.33 10.50 1.42
CA ASN A 173 -9.60 10.17 2.82
C ASN A 173 -10.97 9.48 3.01
N GLY A 174 -11.15 8.33 2.38
CA GLY A 174 -12.38 7.55 2.47
C GLY A 174 -13.42 7.92 1.39
N GLY A 175 -13.10 8.84 0.49
CA GLY A 175 -13.89 9.14 -0.69
C GLY A 175 -13.72 8.08 -1.79
N THR A 176 -14.68 8.01 -2.69
CA THR A 176 -14.64 7.14 -3.87
C THR A 176 -14.10 7.90 -5.07
N TRP A 177 -13.32 7.24 -5.90
CA TRP A 177 -12.71 7.77 -7.12
C TRP A 177 -13.17 7.00 -8.34
#